data_961ad547332a675d5325aff7774c826d
#
_entry.id   961ad547332a675d5325aff7774c826d
#
_cell.length_a   1.000
_cell.length_b   1.000
_cell.length_c   1.000
_cell.angle_alpha   90.00
_cell.angle_beta   90.00
_cell.angle_gamma   90.00
#
_symmetry.space_group_name_H-M   'P 1'
#
loop_
_entity.id
_entity.type
_entity.pdbx_description
1 polymer ?
#
loop_
_entity_poly.entity_id
_entity_poly.type
_entity_poly.pdbx_seq_one_letter_code
_entity_poly.pdbx_strand_id
1 'polypeptide(L)'
;MRIKSRLAFIFLYFGLTLFSTAQAQEVEISLDRNEIARGETVTLTIRIYDQRQGMQLDLTPLTSQFDVLGTRTSSQIRSVNGAVEAWTDYIVTLFPLEEGNLIIPELNINGTATAPMVVTVTNEGPRSNQSNEELYLEIETNKESVYVQEQLLFTVRLYYTINGIRNPQFTELEMEDSVIQLIGSPNQYEKLIDGERYGVYEKRYVIFPQRSGPLEVPDILFRGEVTDGSSNFVFRNLNTRRVTAFIEGIKIDVLERPSAVQGDDFWLPVSNLTLEESWSTDINNLKVGDSIVRTVTMTADGLDGAVLPPFSPTQIEGLNLYPDPAEIERTFVEGAIVGTRIEVTSIVPIDSGNIVIPEISIPWWNIETDQIEATVIPATSLVVAPITGEIPAEQTVASTENLEELLSQLPIVDQ
;
A
#
# COMPACT_ATOMS: atom_id res chain seq x y z
N MET A 1 75.98 -47.33 15.26
CA MET A 1 74.88 -47.72 16.12
C MET A 1 73.66 -46.84 15.82
N ARG A 2 72.57 -47.48 15.44
CA ARG A 2 71.42 -46.83 14.72
C ARG A 2 70.45 -46.19 15.74
N ILE A 3 70.16 -44.88 15.53
CA ILE A 3 69.05 -44.18 16.25
C ILE A 3 67.94 -43.96 15.23
N LYS A 4 66.78 -44.56 15.48
CA LYS A 4 65.57 -44.43 14.71
C LYS A 4 64.81 -43.22 15.19
N SER A 5 64.64 -42.21 14.32
CA SER A 5 63.72 -41.08 14.46
C SER A 5 62.29 -41.57 14.25
N ARG A 6 61.38 -41.28 15.19
CA ARG A 6 59.95 -41.41 14.99
C ARG A 6 59.34 -40.01 14.75
N LEU A 7 58.93 -39.77 13.52
CA LEU A 7 58.07 -38.61 13.15
C LEU A 7 56.66 -38.90 13.65
N ALA A 8 56.15 -38.04 14.53
CA ALA A 8 54.76 -38.01 14.91
C ALA A 8 53.98 -37.11 13.95
N PHE A 9 53.06 -37.67 13.15
CA PHE A 9 52.11 -36.95 12.34
C PHE A 9 50.96 -36.50 13.22
N ILE A 10 50.84 -35.18 13.46
CA ILE A 10 49.67 -34.55 14.07
C ILE A 10 48.67 -34.29 12.96
N PHE A 11 47.61 -35.09 12.87
CA PHE A 11 46.44 -34.80 12.02
C PHE A 11 45.61 -33.73 12.69
N LEU A 12 45.68 -32.49 12.16
CA LEU A 12 44.80 -31.40 12.54
C LEU A 12 43.44 -31.65 11.86
N TYR A 13 42.47 -32.17 12.60
CA TYR A 13 41.09 -32.34 12.12
C TYR A 13 40.42 -31.00 12.14
N PHE A 14 40.43 -30.30 11.01
CA PHE A 14 39.67 -29.05 10.79
C PHE A 14 38.21 -29.44 10.56
N GLY A 15 37.43 -29.48 11.64
CA GLY A 15 36.01 -29.72 11.61
C GLY A 15 35.30 -28.52 10.94
N LEU A 16 34.99 -28.66 9.66
CA LEU A 16 34.14 -27.75 8.91
C LEU A 16 32.70 -27.92 9.44
N THR A 17 32.32 -27.13 10.45
CA THR A 17 30.95 -27.02 10.88
C THR A 17 30.17 -26.31 9.76
N LEU A 18 29.49 -27.07 8.93
CA LEU A 18 28.45 -26.59 8.05
C LEU A 18 27.32 -26.02 8.92
N PHE A 19 27.33 -24.73 9.16
CA PHE A 19 26.12 -24.02 9.60
C PHE A 19 25.12 -24.12 8.45
N SER A 20 24.28 -25.15 8.52
CA SER A 20 23.02 -25.12 7.78
C SER A 20 22.22 -23.93 8.34
N THR A 21 22.22 -22.82 7.65
CA THR A 21 21.21 -21.78 7.87
C THR A 21 19.89 -22.44 7.52
N ALA A 22 19.15 -22.89 8.52
CA ALA A 22 17.75 -23.21 8.35
C ALA A 22 17.10 -21.92 7.85
N GLN A 23 16.79 -21.84 6.58
CA GLN A 23 15.99 -20.78 6.03
C GLN A 23 14.60 -20.99 6.62
N ALA A 24 14.22 -20.14 7.57
CA ALA A 24 12.87 -20.14 8.09
C ALA A 24 11.94 -19.89 6.89
N GLN A 25 10.97 -20.77 6.72
CA GLN A 25 9.97 -20.63 5.66
C GLN A 25 9.19 -19.36 5.96
N GLU A 26 9.10 -18.46 5.00
CA GLU A 26 8.35 -17.21 5.17
C GLU A 26 6.86 -17.53 5.25
N VAL A 27 6.23 -17.09 6.32
CA VAL A 27 4.80 -17.28 6.59
C VAL A 27 4.17 -15.91 6.82
N GLU A 28 3.18 -15.60 6.03
CA GLU A 28 2.39 -14.38 6.14
C GLU A 28 0.95 -14.74 6.51
N ILE A 29 0.35 -13.96 7.42
CA ILE A 29 -1.06 -14.11 7.76
C ILE A 29 -1.80 -12.80 7.51
N SER A 30 -3.03 -12.90 7.04
CA SER A 30 -3.92 -11.76 6.82
C SER A 30 -5.37 -12.12 7.06
N LEU A 31 -6.16 -11.12 7.41
CA LEU A 31 -7.62 -11.22 7.51
C LEU A 31 -8.24 -10.49 6.34
N ASP A 32 -9.38 -10.98 5.88
CA ASP A 32 -10.23 -10.25 4.91
C ASP A 32 -10.82 -8.98 5.54
N ARG A 33 -11.11 -9.04 6.86
CA ARG A 33 -11.64 -7.94 7.68
C ARG A 33 -11.18 -8.12 9.11
N ASN A 34 -10.93 -7.03 9.82
CA ASN A 34 -10.60 -7.02 11.25
C ASN A 34 -11.79 -6.59 12.14
N GLU A 35 -12.88 -6.10 11.53
CA GLU A 35 -14.13 -5.78 12.19
C GLU A 35 -15.29 -6.46 11.46
N ILE A 36 -16.12 -7.16 12.24
CA ILE A 36 -17.28 -7.93 11.76
C ILE A 36 -18.44 -7.77 12.73
N ALA A 37 -19.66 -7.96 12.22
CA ALA A 37 -20.85 -8.02 13.07
C ALA A 37 -21.05 -9.43 13.65
N ARG A 38 -21.78 -9.51 14.72
CA ARG A 38 -22.22 -10.81 15.30
C ARG A 38 -22.95 -11.65 14.23
N GLY A 39 -22.53 -12.91 14.10
CA GLY A 39 -23.08 -13.83 13.10
C GLY A 39 -22.38 -13.82 11.75
N GLU A 40 -21.40 -12.95 11.53
CA GLU A 40 -20.53 -12.98 10.36
C GLU A 40 -19.34 -13.90 10.54
N THR A 41 -18.80 -14.39 9.42
CA THR A 41 -17.55 -15.12 9.38
C THR A 41 -16.40 -14.18 9.00
N VAL A 42 -15.20 -14.49 9.45
CA VAL A 42 -13.97 -13.84 9.01
C VAL A 42 -13.07 -14.86 8.31
N THR A 43 -12.36 -14.44 7.28
CA THR A 43 -11.46 -15.30 6.54
C THR A 43 -10.01 -15.01 6.93
N LEU A 44 -9.35 -16.01 7.54
CA LEU A 44 -7.92 -15.98 7.81
C LEU A 44 -7.18 -16.63 6.63
N THR A 45 -6.32 -15.89 5.98
CA THR A 45 -5.42 -16.40 4.94
C THR A 45 -4.02 -16.59 5.53
N ILE A 46 -3.52 -17.82 5.48
CA ILE A 46 -2.16 -18.18 5.88
C ILE A 46 -1.39 -18.49 4.61
N ARG A 47 -0.48 -17.62 4.21
CA ARG A 47 0.38 -17.77 3.03
C ARG A 47 1.72 -18.32 3.44
N ILE A 48 2.13 -19.40 2.77
CA ILE A 48 3.41 -20.04 3.00
C ILE A 48 4.19 -20.02 1.69
N TYR A 49 5.32 -19.32 1.70
CA TYR A 49 6.20 -19.22 0.53
C TYR A 49 7.06 -20.47 0.38
N ASP A 50 7.48 -20.73 -0.86
CA ASP A 50 8.30 -21.88 -1.25
C ASP A 50 7.70 -23.26 -0.92
N GLN A 51 6.39 -23.31 -0.65
CA GLN A 51 5.69 -24.56 -0.41
C GLN A 51 5.06 -25.11 -1.69
N ARG A 52 5.42 -26.34 -2.03
CA ARG A 52 4.92 -27.04 -3.25
C ARG A 52 3.88 -28.12 -2.94
N GLN A 53 3.70 -28.48 -1.69
CA GLN A 53 2.73 -29.49 -1.27
C GLN A 53 1.92 -28.97 -0.07
N GLY A 54 0.63 -29.27 -0.05
CA GLY A 54 -0.23 -28.94 1.08
C GLY A 54 0.24 -29.66 2.36
N MET A 55 0.12 -29.02 3.48
CA MET A 55 0.35 -29.57 4.81
C MET A 55 -0.92 -29.49 5.65
N GLN A 56 -1.00 -30.26 6.70
CA GLN A 56 -2.05 -30.13 7.69
C GLN A 56 -1.64 -29.04 8.70
N LEU A 57 -2.46 -28.00 8.82
CA LEU A 57 -2.27 -26.94 9.80
C LEU A 57 -2.88 -27.36 11.14
N ASP A 58 -2.19 -27.07 12.24
CA ASP A 58 -2.80 -27.15 13.56
C ASP A 58 -3.56 -25.85 13.86
N LEU A 59 -4.89 -25.91 13.72
CA LEU A 59 -5.81 -24.82 13.96
C LEU A 59 -6.46 -24.91 15.35
N THR A 60 -6.05 -25.88 16.17
CA THR A 60 -6.58 -26.06 17.55
C THR A 60 -6.50 -24.78 18.40
N PRO A 61 -5.44 -23.94 18.32
CA PRO A 61 -5.39 -22.71 19.10
C PRO A 61 -6.53 -21.73 18.80
N LEU A 62 -7.13 -21.79 17.61
CA LEU A 62 -8.26 -20.92 17.22
C LEU A 62 -9.57 -21.31 17.89
N THR A 63 -9.75 -22.59 18.24
CA THR A 63 -11.04 -23.12 18.68
C THR A 63 -11.51 -22.61 20.05
N SER A 64 -10.69 -21.86 20.76
CA SER A 64 -11.09 -21.22 22.02
C SER A 64 -12.03 -20.03 21.81
N GLN A 65 -11.90 -19.33 20.69
CA GLN A 65 -12.66 -18.12 20.39
C GLN A 65 -13.40 -18.19 19.05
N PHE A 66 -13.04 -19.12 18.18
CA PHE A 66 -13.64 -19.28 16.86
C PHE A 66 -14.00 -20.73 16.58
N ASP A 67 -15.13 -20.93 15.89
CA ASP A 67 -15.44 -22.20 15.24
C ASP A 67 -14.84 -22.21 13.82
N VAL A 68 -14.07 -23.24 13.50
CA VAL A 68 -13.42 -23.40 12.20
C VAL A 68 -14.39 -24.09 11.24
N LEU A 69 -15.07 -23.32 10.40
CA LEU A 69 -16.10 -23.84 9.48
C LEU A 69 -15.52 -24.60 8.29
N GLY A 70 -14.29 -24.25 7.88
CA GLY A 70 -13.65 -24.91 6.75
C GLY A 70 -12.28 -24.36 6.43
N THR A 71 -11.51 -25.15 5.69
CA THR A 71 -10.19 -24.75 5.18
C THR A 71 -10.10 -25.11 3.71
N ARG A 72 -9.70 -24.15 2.87
CA ARG A 72 -9.37 -24.36 1.46
C ARG A 72 -7.88 -24.09 1.24
N THR A 73 -7.29 -24.80 0.30
CA THR A 73 -5.89 -24.61 -0.08
C THR A 73 -5.82 -24.18 -1.54
N SER A 74 -5.01 -23.15 -1.82
CA SER A 74 -4.73 -22.65 -3.16
C SER A 74 -3.22 -22.50 -3.33
N SER A 75 -2.63 -23.22 -4.28
CA SER A 75 -1.19 -23.11 -4.58
C SER A 75 -0.99 -22.34 -5.88
N GLN A 76 -0.06 -21.41 -5.88
CA GLN A 76 0.26 -20.55 -7.01
C GLN A 76 1.76 -20.56 -7.30
N ILE A 77 2.09 -20.44 -8.56
CA ILE A 77 3.47 -20.31 -9.04
C ILE A 77 3.49 -19.12 -9.99
N ARG A 78 4.36 -18.18 -9.72
CA ARG A 78 4.59 -16.99 -10.54
C ARG A 78 6.04 -16.98 -11.04
N SER A 79 6.22 -16.66 -12.30
CA SER A 79 7.55 -16.46 -12.87
C SER A 79 7.66 -15.02 -13.37
N VAL A 80 8.61 -14.26 -12.82
CA VAL A 80 8.90 -12.88 -13.21
C VAL A 80 10.40 -12.76 -13.47
N ASN A 81 10.78 -12.35 -14.66
CA ASN A 81 12.19 -12.15 -15.08
C ASN A 81 13.12 -13.36 -14.80
N GLY A 82 12.56 -14.58 -14.87
CA GLY A 82 13.33 -15.81 -14.63
C GLY A 82 13.43 -16.23 -13.15
N ALA A 83 12.99 -15.43 -12.22
CA ALA A 83 12.75 -15.85 -10.83
C ALA A 83 11.39 -16.55 -10.73
N VAL A 84 11.35 -17.68 -10.04
CA VAL A 84 10.12 -18.45 -9.81
C VAL A 84 9.77 -18.32 -8.34
N GLU A 85 8.63 -17.71 -8.08
CA GLU A 85 8.01 -17.63 -6.76
C GLU A 85 6.88 -18.66 -6.69
N ALA A 86 6.83 -19.43 -5.62
CA ALA A 86 5.76 -20.38 -5.35
C ALA A 86 5.24 -20.15 -3.94
N TRP A 87 3.92 -20.12 -3.77
CA TRP A 87 3.30 -20.05 -2.46
C TRP A 87 2.03 -20.86 -2.41
N THR A 88 1.65 -21.21 -1.19
CA THR A 88 0.38 -21.89 -0.91
C THR A 88 -0.39 -21.08 0.12
N ASP A 89 -1.60 -20.69 -0.26
CA ASP A 89 -2.56 -20.02 0.61
C ASP A 89 -3.49 -21.05 1.25
N TYR A 90 -3.56 -21.04 2.58
CA TYR A 90 -4.56 -21.74 3.36
C TYR A 90 -5.62 -20.73 3.78
N ILE A 91 -6.80 -20.87 3.24
CA ILE A 91 -7.93 -19.97 3.45
C ILE A 91 -8.87 -20.63 4.46
N VAL A 92 -8.85 -20.12 5.69
CA VAL A 92 -9.58 -20.65 6.84
C VAL A 92 -10.77 -19.76 7.14
N THR A 93 -11.98 -20.31 7.08
CA THR A 93 -13.20 -19.59 7.45
C THR A 93 -13.47 -19.79 8.93
N LEU A 94 -13.51 -18.69 9.69
CA LEU A 94 -13.69 -18.65 11.13
C LEU A 94 -15.03 -18.02 11.47
N PHE A 95 -15.77 -18.63 12.40
CA PHE A 95 -16.98 -18.08 12.98
C PHE A 95 -16.70 -17.70 14.44
N PRO A 96 -16.89 -16.45 14.87
CA PRO A 96 -16.62 -16.00 16.22
C PRO A 96 -17.66 -16.59 17.21
N LEU A 97 -17.20 -17.07 18.36
CA LEU A 97 -18.07 -17.65 19.39
C LEU A 97 -18.64 -16.59 20.34
N GLU A 98 -17.96 -15.44 20.45
CA GLU A 98 -18.32 -14.35 21.38
C GLU A 98 -18.22 -12.99 20.69
N GLU A 99 -18.79 -11.96 21.34
CA GLU A 99 -18.66 -10.55 20.94
C GLU A 99 -17.43 -9.90 21.59
N GLY A 100 -16.97 -8.78 21.02
CA GLY A 100 -15.85 -8.01 21.52
C GLY A 100 -14.57 -8.26 20.74
N ASN A 101 -13.43 -7.98 21.37
CA ASN A 101 -12.12 -8.15 20.74
C ASN A 101 -11.62 -9.59 20.91
N LEU A 102 -11.75 -10.38 19.87
CA LEU A 102 -11.27 -11.75 19.82
C LEU A 102 -9.84 -11.78 19.27
N ILE A 103 -9.02 -12.67 19.82
CA ILE A 103 -7.63 -12.79 19.43
C ILE A 103 -7.41 -14.07 18.62
N ILE A 104 -6.93 -13.93 17.40
CA ILE A 104 -6.29 -15.00 16.67
C ILE A 104 -4.89 -15.16 17.29
N PRO A 105 -4.62 -16.23 18.02
CA PRO A 105 -3.35 -16.39 18.71
C PRO A 105 -2.22 -16.66 17.73
N GLU A 106 -1.00 -16.64 18.24
CA GLU A 106 0.17 -17.10 17.51
C GLU A 106 -0.03 -18.56 17.07
N LEU A 107 0.13 -18.80 15.77
CA LEU A 107 0.08 -20.14 15.17
C LEU A 107 1.51 -20.57 14.82
N ASN A 108 1.85 -21.83 15.15
CA ASN A 108 3.13 -22.37 14.77
C ASN A 108 3.02 -23.11 13.43
N ILE A 109 3.63 -22.56 12.41
CA ILE A 109 3.62 -23.10 11.05
C ILE A 109 5.03 -23.54 10.69
N ASN A 110 5.30 -24.85 10.68
CA ASN A 110 6.64 -25.39 10.40
C ASN A 110 7.77 -24.81 11.26
N GLY A 111 7.48 -24.47 12.51
CA GLY A 111 8.47 -23.87 13.43
C GLY A 111 8.56 -22.34 13.29
N THR A 112 7.83 -21.72 12.39
CA THR A 112 7.67 -20.27 12.30
C THR A 112 6.39 -19.86 13.03
N ALA A 113 6.54 -18.97 14.00
CA ALA A 113 5.42 -18.40 14.74
C ALA A 113 4.82 -17.21 13.98
N THR A 114 3.50 -17.17 13.87
CA THR A 114 2.80 -16.02 13.28
C THR A 114 2.56 -14.93 14.32
N ALA A 115 2.39 -13.69 13.89
CA ALA A 115 1.96 -12.63 14.78
C ALA A 115 0.48 -12.83 15.20
N PRO A 116 0.09 -12.52 16.44
CA PRO A 116 -1.31 -12.54 16.83
C PRO A 116 -2.07 -11.41 16.12
N MET A 117 -3.36 -11.64 15.82
CA MET A 117 -4.24 -10.66 15.20
C MET A 117 -5.50 -10.47 16.05
N VAL A 118 -6.14 -9.31 15.91
CA VAL A 118 -7.39 -9.02 16.63
C VAL A 118 -8.52 -8.92 15.62
N VAL A 119 -9.64 -9.54 15.95
CA VAL A 119 -10.92 -9.41 15.25
C VAL A 119 -11.92 -8.77 16.23
N THR A 120 -12.45 -7.62 15.86
CA THR A 120 -13.49 -6.94 16.64
C THR A 120 -14.85 -7.42 16.17
N VAL A 121 -15.62 -8.01 17.06
CA VAL A 121 -16.99 -8.48 16.80
C VAL A 121 -17.97 -7.51 17.45
N THR A 122 -18.68 -6.76 16.63
CA THR A 122 -19.66 -5.78 17.09
C THR A 122 -21.05 -6.40 17.24
N ASN A 123 -21.85 -5.88 18.16
CA ASN A 123 -23.24 -6.30 18.35
C ASN A 123 -24.21 -5.61 17.38
N GLU A 124 -23.71 -4.69 16.55
CA GLU A 124 -24.52 -4.07 15.52
C GLU A 124 -24.77 -5.07 14.39
N GLY A 125 -25.94 -5.70 14.42
CA GLY A 125 -26.41 -6.47 13.26
C GLY A 125 -26.63 -5.53 12.08
N PRO A 126 -26.49 -6.01 10.83
CA PRO A 126 -26.73 -5.19 9.66
C PRO A 126 -28.14 -4.61 9.75
N ARG A 127 -28.26 -3.34 9.43
CA ARG A 127 -29.55 -2.65 9.29
C ARG A 127 -30.23 -3.13 8.01
N SER A 128 -30.61 -4.40 7.97
CA SER A 128 -31.39 -4.95 6.89
C SER A 128 -32.87 -4.85 7.24
N ASN A 129 -33.61 -4.09 6.47
CA ASN A 129 -35.07 -4.06 6.58
C ASN A 129 -35.76 -5.29 5.97
N GLN A 130 -35.00 -6.33 5.53
CA GLN A 130 -35.52 -7.44 4.73
C GLN A 130 -35.01 -8.81 5.19
N SER A 131 -35.12 -9.10 6.46
CA SER A 131 -34.60 -10.32 7.10
C SER A 131 -35.30 -11.64 6.73
N ASN A 132 -36.11 -11.70 5.66
CA ASN A 132 -36.81 -12.92 5.24
C ASN A 132 -36.77 -13.20 3.74
N GLU A 133 -35.89 -12.56 2.97
CA GLU A 133 -35.79 -12.81 1.53
C GLU A 133 -34.61 -13.73 1.21
N GLU A 134 -34.82 -14.70 0.33
CA GLU A 134 -33.77 -15.61 -0.15
C GLU A 134 -32.61 -14.88 -0.84
N LEU A 135 -32.84 -13.63 -1.29
CA LEU A 135 -31.90 -12.81 -2.04
C LEU A 135 -32.26 -11.33 -1.86
N TYR A 136 -31.33 -10.53 -1.36
CA TYR A 136 -31.52 -9.08 -1.24
C TYR A 136 -30.20 -8.31 -1.31
N LEU A 137 -30.30 -7.01 -1.58
CA LEU A 137 -29.18 -6.08 -1.63
C LEU A 137 -29.20 -5.17 -0.41
N GLU A 138 -28.02 -4.79 0.02
CA GLU A 138 -27.77 -3.75 1.01
C GLU A 138 -26.72 -2.79 0.45
N ILE A 139 -26.90 -1.50 0.71
CA ILE A 139 -25.90 -0.47 0.44
C ILE A 139 -25.55 0.24 1.73
N GLU A 140 -24.29 0.59 1.86
CA GLU A 140 -23.76 1.29 3.01
C GLU A 140 -22.77 2.36 2.58
N THR A 141 -22.80 3.50 3.25
CA THR A 141 -21.81 4.57 3.10
C THR A 141 -21.19 4.88 4.45
N ASN A 142 -19.92 5.26 4.44
CA ASN A 142 -19.25 5.67 5.68
C ASN A 142 -19.66 7.07 6.16
N LYS A 143 -20.26 7.90 5.26
CA LYS A 143 -20.68 9.28 5.55
C LYS A 143 -21.99 9.60 4.82
N GLU A 144 -22.78 10.50 5.39
CA GLU A 144 -23.99 11.06 4.77
C GLU A 144 -23.69 12.33 3.94
N SER A 145 -22.56 12.98 4.24
CA SER A 145 -22.07 14.14 3.50
C SER A 145 -20.54 14.08 3.39
N VAL A 146 -20.01 14.60 2.28
CA VAL A 146 -18.58 14.69 2.02
C VAL A 146 -18.27 16.00 1.31
N TYR A 147 -17.05 16.49 1.40
CA TYR A 147 -16.61 17.60 0.57
C TYR A 147 -16.37 17.19 -0.89
N VAL A 148 -16.42 18.14 -1.79
CA VAL A 148 -16.00 17.91 -3.18
C VAL A 148 -14.56 17.37 -3.21
N GLN A 149 -14.33 16.31 -3.97
CA GLN A 149 -13.06 15.56 -4.07
C GLN A 149 -12.62 14.80 -2.78
N GLU A 150 -13.42 14.82 -1.73
CA GLU A 150 -13.21 13.93 -0.59
C GLU A 150 -13.64 12.51 -0.95
N GLN A 151 -12.97 11.50 -0.38
CA GLN A 151 -13.37 10.11 -0.55
C GLN A 151 -14.68 9.80 0.18
N LEU A 152 -15.57 9.13 -0.52
CA LEU A 152 -16.75 8.46 0.02
C LEU A 152 -16.57 6.96 -0.14
N LEU A 153 -16.64 6.20 0.93
CA LEU A 153 -16.64 4.74 0.86
C LEU A 153 -18.06 4.26 0.66
N PHE A 154 -18.24 3.43 -0.35
CA PHE A 154 -19.54 2.89 -0.73
C PHE A 154 -19.46 1.38 -0.86
N THR A 155 -20.28 0.67 -0.09
CA THR A 155 -20.30 -0.79 -0.06
C THR A 155 -21.63 -1.30 -0.54
N VAL A 156 -21.60 -2.27 -1.45
CA VAL A 156 -22.77 -3.03 -1.92
C VAL A 156 -22.62 -4.45 -1.50
N ARG A 157 -23.61 -4.97 -0.78
CA ARG A 157 -23.67 -6.38 -0.36
C ARG A 157 -24.89 -7.08 -0.95
N LEU A 158 -24.67 -8.22 -1.55
CA LEU A 158 -25.70 -9.15 -1.95
C LEU A 158 -25.75 -10.28 -0.92
N TYR A 159 -26.87 -10.42 -0.25
CA TYR A 159 -27.17 -11.53 0.65
C TYR A 159 -27.97 -12.59 -0.07
N TYR A 160 -27.60 -13.86 0.11
CA TYR A 160 -28.31 -14.97 -0.54
C TYR A 160 -28.24 -16.25 0.29
N THR A 161 -29.39 -16.96 0.36
CA THR A 161 -29.48 -18.32 0.93
C THR A 161 -29.45 -19.39 -0.16
N ILE A 162 -29.51 -18.95 -1.42
CA ILE A 162 -29.65 -19.80 -2.60
C ILE A 162 -28.28 -20.33 -3.00
N ASN A 163 -28.17 -21.62 -3.15
CA ASN A 163 -26.96 -22.26 -3.66
C ASN A 163 -26.88 -22.19 -5.19
N GLY A 164 -25.66 -21.98 -5.69
CA GLY A 164 -25.37 -22.14 -7.12
C GLY A 164 -25.85 -21.00 -8.01
N ILE A 165 -25.71 -19.74 -7.57
CA ILE A 165 -25.91 -18.57 -8.43
C ILE A 165 -24.94 -18.64 -9.60
N ARG A 166 -25.47 -18.54 -10.81
CA ARG A 166 -24.74 -18.50 -12.09
C ARG A 166 -24.96 -17.18 -12.77
N ASN A 167 -24.00 -16.79 -13.61
CA ASN A 167 -24.04 -15.55 -14.39
C ASN A 167 -24.44 -14.31 -13.56
N PRO A 168 -23.76 -14.05 -12.43
CA PRO A 168 -24.09 -12.88 -11.60
C PRO A 168 -23.79 -11.60 -12.36
N GLN A 169 -24.77 -10.73 -12.48
CA GLN A 169 -24.66 -9.41 -13.10
C GLN A 169 -25.16 -8.38 -12.12
N PHE A 170 -24.33 -7.36 -11.87
CA PHE A 170 -24.71 -6.16 -11.14
C PHE A 170 -24.82 -5.00 -12.12
N THR A 171 -25.71 -4.06 -11.84
CA THR A 171 -25.65 -2.73 -12.47
C THR A 171 -24.26 -2.14 -12.20
N GLU A 172 -23.61 -1.62 -13.22
CA GLU A 172 -22.38 -0.88 -13.06
C GLU A 172 -22.68 0.43 -12.34
N LEU A 173 -21.80 0.77 -11.39
CA LEU A 173 -21.94 2.01 -10.64
C LEU A 173 -21.31 3.13 -11.47
N GLU A 174 -22.14 3.89 -12.16
CA GLU A 174 -21.76 5.06 -12.97
C GLU A 174 -22.49 6.28 -12.44
N MET A 175 -21.77 7.35 -12.20
CA MET A 175 -22.31 8.63 -11.74
C MET A 175 -21.61 9.78 -12.47
N GLU A 176 -22.41 10.71 -12.94
CA GLU A 176 -21.88 11.95 -13.52
C GLU A 176 -21.09 12.72 -12.46
N ASP A 177 -20.10 13.46 -12.87
CA ASP A 177 -19.25 14.28 -12.00
C ASP A 177 -18.63 13.53 -10.81
N SER A 178 -18.28 12.25 -11.01
CA SER A 178 -17.64 11.43 -9.98
C SER A 178 -16.56 10.52 -10.53
N VAL A 179 -15.49 10.34 -9.79
CA VAL A 179 -14.48 9.30 -10.04
C VAL A 179 -14.78 8.13 -9.12
N ILE A 180 -15.01 6.96 -9.70
CA ILE A 180 -15.39 5.75 -8.98
C ILE A 180 -14.32 4.68 -9.19
N GLN A 181 -13.91 4.04 -8.11
CA GLN A 181 -12.93 2.95 -8.16
C GLN A 181 -13.38 1.79 -7.28
N LEU A 182 -13.30 0.57 -7.83
CA LEU A 182 -13.52 -0.65 -7.06
C LEU A 182 -12.29 -0.93 -6.18
N ILE A 183 -12.49 -1.19 -4.90
CA ILE A 183 -11.45 -1.50 -3.94
C ILE A 183 -11.18 -3.00 -3.93
N GLY A 184 -10.04 -3.39 -4.49
CA GLY A 184 -9.63 -4.80 -4.53
C GLY A 184 -10.57 -5.71 -5.33
N SER A 185 -10.62 -6.98 -4.96
CA SER A 185 -11.55 -7.95 -5.52
C SER A 185 -12.79 -8.05 -4.63
N PRO A 186 -13.95 -8.38 -5.19
CA PRO A 186 -15.14 -8.63 -4.38
C PRO A 186 -14.91 -9.72 -3.33
N ASN A 187 -15.39 -9.49 -2.11
CA ASN A 187 -15.30 -10.43 -1.01
C ASN A 187 -16.52 -11.37 -1.00
N GLN A 188 -16.29 -12.63 -0.60
CA GLN A 188 -17.35 -13.60 -0.39
C GLN A 188 -17.18 -14.23 0.99
N TYR A 189 -18.22 -14.16 1.80
CA TYR A 189 -18.23 -14.73 3.14
C TYR A 189 -19.65 -15.21 3.51
N GLU A 190 -19.79 -15.81 4.68
CA GLU A 190 -21.07 -16.22 5.21
C GLU A 190 -21.44 -15.40 6.45
N LYS A 191 -22.73 -15.17 6.63
CA LYS A 191 -23.29 -14.44 7.75
C LYS A 191 -24.53 -15.13 8.29
N LEU A 192 -24.65 -15.23 9.61
CA LEU A 192 -25.85 -15.73 10.26
C LEU A 192 -26.78 -14.56 10.60
N ILE A 193 -27.96 -14.51 10.01
CA ILE A 193 -28.99 -13.48 10.23
C ILE A 193 -30.25 -14.17 10.69
N ASP A 194 -30.76 -13.82 11.88
CA ASP A 194 -31.96 -14.39 12.49
C ASP A 194 -31.99 -15.93 12.52
N GLY A 195 -30.82 -16.56 12.65
CA GLY A 195 -30.69 -18.01 12.67
C GLY A 195 -30.59 -18.66 11.29
N GLU A 196 -30.67 -17.90 10.22
CA GLU A 196 -30.48 -18.35 8.85
C GLU A 196 -29.11 -17.97 8.30
N ARG A 197 -28.47 -18.88 7.55
CA ARG A 197 -27.12 -18.66 7.01
C ARG A 197 -27.22 -18.06 5.62
N TYR A 198 -26.68 -16.86 5.46
CA TYR A 198 -26.56 -16.17 4.18
C TYR A 198 -25.14 -16.25 3.65
N GLY A 199 -24.99 -16.49 2.35
CA GLY A 199 -23.79 -16.10 1.62
C GLY A 199 -23.84 -14.60 1.37
N VAL A 200 -22.72 -13.93 1.50
CA VAL A 200 -22.59 -12.50 1.21
C VAL A 200 -21.57 -12.30 0.11
N TYR A 201 -21.95 -11.54 -0.92
CA TYR A 201 -21.05 -11.06 -1.96
C TYR A 201 -20.93 -9.54 -1.82
N GLU A 202 -19.76 -9.07 -1.45
CA GLU A 202 -19.49 -7.66 -1.13
C GLU A 202 -18.59 -7.03 -2.17
N LYS A 203 -19.00 -5.85 -2.66
CA LYS A 203 -18.19 -4.95 -3.47
C LYS A 203 -18.01 -3.65 -2.72
N ARG A 204 -16.77 -3.18 -2.62
CA ARG A 204 -16.43 -1.91 -1.99
C ARG A 204 -15.90 -0.96 -3.04
N TYR A 205 -16.36 0.27 -2.98
CA TYR A 205 -15.96 1.34 -3.89
C TYR A 205 -15.48 2.54 -3.10
N VAL A 206 -14.54 3.26 -3.67
CA VAL A 206 -14.25 4.64 -3.28
C VAL A 206 -14.79 5.55 -4.37
N ILE A 207 -15.48 6.60 -3.97
CA ILE A 207 -16.12 7.58 -4.84
C ILE A 207 -15.57 8.96 -4.48
N PHE A 208 -15.14 9.71 -5.49
CA PHE A 208 -14.68 11.09 -5.35
C PHE A 208 -15.62 12.00 -6.14
N PRO A 209 -16.57 12.69 -5.51
CA PRO A 209 -17.43 13.65 -6.16
C PRO A 209 -16.60 14.81 -6.72
N GLN A 210 -16.86 15.22 -7.95
CA GLN A 210 -16.11 16.31 -8.60
C GLN A 210 -16.87 17.65 -8.57
N ARG A 211 -18.10 17.65 -8.11
CA ARG A 211 -18.95 18.83 -8.00
C ARG A 211 -19.73 18.81 -6.69
N SER A 212 -19.93 19.97 -6.08
CA SER A 212 -20.79 20.15 -4.92
C SER A 212 -22.28 20.09 -5.28
N GLY A 213 -23.10 19.77 -4.29
CA GLY A 213 -24.53 19.57 -4.42
C GLY A 213 -24.94 18.11 -4.21
N PRO A 214 -26.18 17.75 -4.50
CA PRO A 214 -26.67 16.40 -4.31
C PRO A 214 -26.01 15.43 -5.30
N LEU A 215 -25.30 14.42 -4.77
CA LEU A 215 -24.80 13.28 -5.52
C LEU A 215 -25.85 12.18 -5.48
N GLU A 216 -26.40 11.81 -6.62
CA GLU A 216 -27.38 10.73 -6.74
C GLU A 216 -26.66 9.42 -7.08
N VAL A 217 -26.61 8.51 -6.10
CA VAL A 217 -26.19 7.14 -6.34
C VAL A 217 -27.33 6.40 -7.02
N PRO A 218 -27.12 5.77 -8.18
CA PRO A 218 -28.19 5.11 -8.92
C PRO A 218 -28.73 3.87 -8.20
N ASP A 219 -29.91 3.46 -8.61
CA ASP A 219 -30.49 2.16 -8.22
C ASP A 219 -29.58 1.01 -8.61
N ILE A 220 -29.45 0.04 -7.73
CA ILE A 220 -28.62 -1.14 -7.97
C ILE A 220 -29.52 -2.35 -8.19
N LEU A 221 -29.35 -2.98 -9.33
CA LEU A 221 -30.04 -4.21 -9.70
C LEU A 221 -29.04 -5.35 -9.83
N PHE A 222 -29.29 -6.42 -9.11
CA PHE A 222 -28.63 -7.69 -9.32
C PHE A 222 -29.51 -8.63 -10.16
N ARG A 223 -28.89 -9.36 -11.07
CA ARG A 223 -29.52 -10.44 -11.85
C ARG A 223 -28.64 -11.67 -11.83
N GLY A 224 -29.25 -12.83 -11.68
CA GLY A 224 -28.55 -14.09 -11.70
C GLY A 224 -29.47 -15.23 -12.12
N GLU A 225 -28.90 -16.41 -12.28
CA GLU A 225 -29.62 -17.66 -12.53
C GLU A 225 -29.28 -18.64 -11.41
N VAL A 226 -30.29 -19.31 -10.88
CA VAL A 226 -30.10 -20.36 -9.88
C VAL A 226 -30.58 -21.69 -10.43
N THR A 227 -29.94 -22.77 -10.02
CA THR A 227 -30.32 -24.11 -10.39
C THR A 227 -31.16 -24.69 -9.26
N ASP A 228 -32.42 -25.02 -9.52
CA ASP A 228 -33.21 -25.78 -8.57
C ASP A 228 -32.59 -27.17 -8.40
N GLY A 229 -31.85 -27.33 -7.30
CA GLY A 229 -31.09 -28.52 -7.02
C GLY A 229 -31.94 -29.62 -6.37
N SER A 230 -32.68 -30.37 -7.13
CA SER A 230 -32.91 -31.76 -6.73
C SER A 230 -31.86 -32.62 -7.43
N SER A 231 -30.81 -32.97 -6.69
CA SER A 231 -29.76 -33.87 -7.18
C SER A 231 -30.26 -35.31 -7.28
N ASN A 232 -31.06 -35.62 -8.29
CA ASN A 232 -31.26 -36.98 -8.73
C ASN A 232 -30.29 -37.27 -9.88
N PHE A 233 -29.38 -38.15 -9.62
CA PHE A 233 -28.12 -38.46 -10.31
C PHE A 233 -28.21 -38.96 -11.76
N VAL A 234 -29.36 -38.99 -12.42
CA VAL A 234 -29.51 -39.69 -13.69
C VAL A 234 -29.88 -38.82 -14.90
N PHE A 235 -30.54 -37.70 -14.73
CA PHE A 235 -30.84 -36.78 -15.85
C PHE A 235 -30.65 -35.31 -15.44
N ARG A 236 -29.65 -34.66 -16.01
CA ARG A 236 -29.37 -33.22 -15.85
C ARG A 236 -30.39 -32.39 -16.66
N ASN A 237 -31.60 -32.31 -16.24
CA ASN A 237 -32.46 -31.19 -16.58
C ASN A 237 -32.25 -30.14 -15.50
N LEU A 238 -31.27 -29.24 -15.72
CA LEU A 238 -31.04 -28.08 -14.88
C LEU A 238 -32.18 -27.08 -15.17
N ASN A 239 -33.27 -27.16 -14.41
CA ASN A 239 -34.22 -26.07 -14.39
C ASN A 239 -33.54 -24.87 -13.75
N THR A 240 -33.18 -23.90 -14.57
CA THR A 240 -32.66 -22.62 -14.10
C THR A 240 -33.83 -21.64 -13.94
N ARG A 241 -33.91 -20.97 -12.79
CA ARG A 241 -34.81 -19.83 -12.65
C ARG A 241 -33.96 -18.53 -12.56
N ARG A 242 -34.49 -17.45 -13.12
CA ARG A 242 -33.88 -16.14 -12.97
C ARG A 242 -34.23 -15.59 -11.60
N VAL A 243 -33.24 -14.95 -10.98
CA VAL A 243 -33.39 -14.26 -9.71
C VAL A 243 -32.91 -12.83 -9.86
N THR A 244 -33.59 -11.92 -9.18
CA THR A 244 -33.26 -10.50 -9.17
C THR A 244 -33.37 -9.97 -7.75
N ALA A 245 -32.45 -9.05 -7.41
CA ALA A 245 -32.56 -8.23 -6.21
C ALA A 245 -32.39 -6.77 -6.62
N PHE A 246 -33.11 -5.88 -5.96
CA PHE A 246 -33.14 -4.47 -6.26
C PHE A 246 -33.01 -3.66 -4.97
N ILE A 247 -32.27 -2.53 -5.03
CA ILE A 247 -32.25 -1.54 -3.99
C ILE A 247 -32.27 -0.15 -4.61
N GLU A 248 -33.10 0.73 -4.05
CA GLU A 248 -33.15 2.11 -4.47
C GLU A 248 -31.84 2.84 -4.16
N GLY A 249 -31.44 3.70 -5.07
CA GLY A 249 -30.28 4.56 -4.88
C GLY A 249 -30.46 5.53 -3.72
N ILE A 250 -29.36 6.12 -3.32
CA ILE A 250 -29.32 7.09 -2.22
C ILE A 250 -28.79 8.44 -2.69
N LYS A 251 -29.08 9.49 -1.91
CA LYS A 251 -28.53 10.82 -2.13
C LYS A 251 -27.51 11.13 -1.06
N ILE A 252 -26.36 11.62 -1.49
CA ILE A 252 -25.26 12.07 -0.62
C ILE A 252 -25.12 13.58 -0.83
N ASP A 253 -24.98 14.33 0.23
CA ASP A 253 -24.75 15.78 0.13
C ASP A 253 -23.26 16.08 -0.04
N VAL A 254 -22.90 16.70 -1.17
CA VAL A 254 -21.52 17.08 -1.45
C VAL A 254 -21.33 18.55 -1.15
N LEU A 255 -20.55 18.81 -0.10
CA LEU A 255 -20.26 20.16 0.39
C LEU A 255 -19.27 20.88 -0.55
N GLU A 256 -19.45 22.19 -0.68
CA GLU A 256 -18.50 23.04 -1.38
C GLU A 256 -17.18 23.15 -0.62
N ARG A 257 -16.12 23.53 -1.35
CA ARG A 257 -14.86 23.93 -0.69
C ARG A 257 -15.15 25.10 0.25
N PRO A 258 -14.70 25.02 1.51
CA PRO A 258 -14.88 26.13 2.45
C PRO A 258 -14.26 27.43 1.95
N SER A 259 -14.89 28.55 2.25
CA SER A 259 -14.43 29.87 1.80
C SER A 259 -12.99 30.21 2.26
N ALA A 260 -12.51 29.56 3.32
CA ALA A 260 -11.16 29.72 3.83
C ALA A 260 -10.08 29.15 2.88
N VAL A 261 -10.45 28.25 1.97
CA VAL A 261 -9.57 27.61 0.96
C VAL A 261 -10.01 27.91 -0.48
N GLN A 262 -10.68 29.03 -0.69
CA GLN A 262 -10.99 29.54 -2.01
C GLN A 262 -9.81 30.35 -2.55
N GLY A 263 -9.09 29.78 -3.53
CA GLY A 263 -7.94 30.44 -4.14
C GLY A 263 -7.15 29.48 -5.01
N ASP A 264 -5.92 29.83 -5.32
CA ASP A 264 -5.01 29.04 -6.15
C ASP A 264 -4.32 27.88 -5.37
N ASP A 265 -4.68 27.69 -4.10
CA ASP A 265 -4.10 26.67 -3.27
C ASP A 265 -4.63 25.29 -3.63
N PHE A 266 -3.81 24.27 -3.41
CA PHE A 266 -4.21 22.89 -3.60
C PHE A 266 -5.35 22.53 -2.63
N TRP A 267 -6.37 21.88 -3.17
CA TRP A 267 -7.47 21.35 -2.38
C TRP A 267 -7.20 19.88 -2.04
N LEU A 268 -6.84 19.63 -0.80
CA LEU A 268 -6.50 18.30 -0.28
C LEU A 268 -7.40 17.98 0.92
N PRO A 269 -8.64 17.50 0.70
CA PRO A 269 -9.56 17.10 1.75
C PRO A 269 -9.20 15.69 2.24
N VAL A 270 -8.44 15.60 3.32
CA VAL A 270 -7.89 14.35 3.86
C VAL A 270 -8.10 14.26 5.37
N SER A 271 -8.05 13.05 5.92
CA SER A 271 -8.05 12.86 7.38
C SER A 271 -6.65 13.04 7.99
N ASN A 272 -5.60 12.79 7.19
CA ASN A 272 -4.22 12.96 7.61
C ASN A 272 -3.32 13.18 6.40
N LEU A 273 -2.27 14.00 6.60
CA LEU A 273 -1.22 14.21 5.60
C LEU A 273 0.13 14.24 6.30
N THR A 274 1.05 13.41 5.85
CA THR A 274 2.40 13.32 6.38
C THR A 274 3.44 13.64 5.30
N LEU A 275 4.55 14.24 5.74
CA LEU A 275 5.74 14.46 4.93
C LEU A 275 6.93 13.82 5.61
N GLU A 276 7.70 13.04 4.88
CA GLU A 276 8.94 12.44 5.35
C GLU A 276 10.09 12.83 4.42
N GLU A 277 11.25 13.12 5.02
CA GLU A 277 12.48 13.44 4.32
C GLU A 277 13.57 12.47 4.67
N SER A 278 14.33 12.03 3.67
CA SER A 278 15.53 11.24 3.90
C SER A 278 16.66 11.64 2.96
N TRP A 279 17.89 11.39 3.40
CA TRP A 279 19.12 11.73 2.71
C TRP A 279 20.02 10.52 2.55
N SER A 280 20.68 10.40 1.40
CA SER A 280 21.58 9.26 1.12
C SER A 280 22.88 9.28 1.93
N THR A 281 23.26 10.44 2.51
CA THR A 281 24.48 10.62 3.29
C THR A 281 24.34 11.73 4.32
N ASP A 282 25.36 11.91 5.18
CA ASP A 282 25.40 13.00 6.16
C ASP A 282 25.58 14.36 5.46
N ILE A 283 24.58 15.20 5.57
CA ILE A 283 24.52 16.54 4.96
C ILE A 283 25.42 17.58 5.64
N ASN A 284 26.02 17.26 6.78
CA ASN A 284 26.90 18.17 7.53
C ASN A 284 28.37 18.08 7.09
N ASN A 285 28.72 17.17 6.18
CA ASN A 285 30.09 16.87 5.79
C ASN A 285 30.27 16.79 4.26
N LEU A 286 29.63 17.67 3.54
CA LEU A 286 29.67 17.69 2.08
C LEU A 286 30.86 18.47 1.56
N LYS A 287 31.26 18.21 0.31
CA LYS A 287 32.22 18.98 -0.46
C LYS A 287 31.58 19.43 -1.78
N VAL A 288 32.09 20.51 -2.33
CA VAL A 288 31.72 20.93 -3.67
C VAL A 288 31.95 19.78 -4.66
N GLY A 289 30.93 19.45 -5.44
CA GLY A 289 30.93 18.35 -6.41
C GLY A 289 30.50 16.97 -5.87
N ASP A 290 30.25 16.83 -4.56
CA ASP A 290 29.65 15.62 -4.01
C ASP A 290 28.23 15.45 -4.57
N SER A 291 27.82 14.20 -4.79
CA SER A 291 26.44 13.90 -5.19
C SER A 291 25.69 13.29 -4.01
N ILE A 292 24.61 13.95 -3.60
CA ILE A 292 23.70 13.47 -2.54
C ILE A 292 22.31 13.31 -3.10
N VAL A 293 21.54 12.37 -2.54
CA VAL A 293 20.15 12.15 -2.94
C VAL A 293 19.23 12.54 -1.79
N ARG A 294 18.27 13.38 -2.11
CA ARG A 294 17.16 13.75 -1.24
C ARG A 294 15.93 12.99 -1.70
N THR A 295 15.27 12.30 -0.80
CA THR A 295 13.96 11.69 -1.05
C THR A 295 12.94 12.36 -0.15
N VAL A 296 11.86 12.85 -0.73
CA VAL A 296 10.71 13.42 -0.02
C VAL A 296 9.49 12.58 -0.34
N THR A 297 8.82 12.09 0.68
CA THR A 297 7.61 11.28 0.57
C THR A 297 6.43 12.03 1.20
N MET A 298 5.37 12.20 0.43
CA MET A 298 4.08 12.71 0.90
C MET A 298 3.09 11.55 0.91
N THR A 299 2.44 11.33 2.05
CA THR A 299 1.37 10.33 2.18
C THR A 299 0.12 11.02 2.68
N ALA A 300 -1.01 10.74 2.03
CA ALA A 300 -2.31 11.33 2.34
C ALA A 300 -3.38 10.26 2.50
N ASP A 301 -4.10 10.30 3.62
CA ASP A 301 -5.19 9.38 3.93
C ASP A 301 -6.50 9.94 3.40
N GLY A 302 -7.02 9.33 2.33
CA GLY A 302 -8.27 9.73 1.70
C GLY A 302 -8.14 10.30 0.28
N LEU A 303 -6.94 10.38 -0.28
CA LEU A 303 -6.72 10.80 -1.66
C LEU A 303 -5.84 9.83 -2.43
N ASP A 304 -5.97 9.85 -3.75
CA ASP A 304 -5.07 9.15 -4.66
C ASP A 304 -3.73 9.90 -4.76
N GLY A 305 -2.63 9.18 -4.78
CA GLY A 305 -1.29 9.77 -4.96
C GLY A 305 -1.15 10.63 -6.22
N ALA A 306 -1.94 10.35 -7.26
CA ALA A 306 -1.93 11.11 -8.51
C ALA A 306 -2.46 12.56 -8.38
N VAL A 307 -3.22 12.86 -7.33
CA VAL A 307 -3.73 14.22 -7.10
C VAL A 307 -2.89 15.02 -6.13
N LEU A 308 -1.90 14.39 -5.51
CA LEU A 308 -0.98 15.07 -4.60
C LEU A 308 -0.08 16.04 -5.38
N PRO A 309 0.11 17.28 -4.87
CA PRO A 309 0.91 18.28 -5.56
C PRO A 309 2.37 17.90 -5.62
N PRO A 310 3.10 18.36 -6.66
CA PRO A 310 4.55 18.24 -6.69
C PRO A 310 5.17 19.14 -5.62
N PHE A 311 6.34 18.73 -5.12
CA PHE A 311 7.13 19.62 -4.28
C PHE A 311 7.80 20.68 -5.17
N SER A 312 7.53 21.94 -4.85
CA SER A 312 8.19 23.01 -5.55
C SER A 312 9.61 23.10 -5.14
N PRO A 313 10.31 23.28 -6.03
CA PRO A 313 11.24 23.54 -6.67
C PRO A 313 12.39 23.66 -6.79
N THR A 314 12.69 24.47 -7.17
CA THR A 314 13.16 24.73 -8.02
C THR A 314 14.53 25.17 -8.41
N GLN A 315 15.06 26.15 -8.06
CA GLN A 315 16.44 26.59 -8.19
C GLN A 315 16.92 27.08 -6.83
N ILE A 316 17.99 26.48 -6.34
CA ILE A 316 18.64 26.91 -5.09
C ILE A 316 20.03 27.37 -5.46
N GLU A 317 20.38 28.59 -5.12
CA GLU A 317 21.71 29.15 -5.37
C GLU A 317 22.78 28.27 -4.73
N GLY A 318 23.82 27.93 -5.50
CA GLY A 318 24.89 27.05 -5.04
C GLY A 318 24.61 25.54 -5.17
N LEU A 319 23.44 25.13 -5.71
CA LEU A 319 23.08 23.73 -5.94
C LEU A 319 22.65 23.48 -7.39
N ASN A 320 23.14 22.40 -7.96
CA ASN A 320 22.53 21.80 -9.15
C ASN A 320 21.56 20.70 -8.69
N LEU A 321 20.31 20.79 -9.12
CA LEU A 321 19.24 19.85 -8.79
C LEU A 321 18.87 19.03 -10.03
N TYR A 322 18.83 17.72 -9.86
CA TYR A 322 18.46 16.76 -10.90
C TYR A 322 17.31 15.88 -10.37
N PRO A 323 16.04 16.34 -10.55
CA PRO A 323 14.89 15.58 -10.10
C PRO A 323 14.65 14.37 -11.01
N ASP A 324 14.36 13.22 -10.40
CA ASP A 324 13.82 12.06 -11.07
C ASP A 324 12.30 12.22 -11.29
N PRO A 325 11.70 11.46 -12.22
CA PRO A 325 10.24 11.39 -12.31
C PRO A 325 9.62 10.96 -10.98
N ALA A 326 8.56 11.65 -10.56
CA ALA A 326 7.86 11.31 -9.32
C ALA A 326 7.26 9.90 -9.38
N GLU A 327 7.44 9.13 -8.32
CA GLU A 327 6.76 7.85 -8.13
C GLU A 327 5.44 8.09 -7.41
N ILE A 328 4.36 7.55 -7.99
CA ILE A 328 3.00 7.73 -7.53
C ILE A 328 2.44 6.37 -7.15
N GLU A 329 2.05 6.24 -5.91
CA GLU A 329 1.48 4.99 -5.39
C GLU A 329 0.06 5.20 -4.86
N ARG A 330 -0.68 4.12 -4.85
CA ARG A 330 -2.00 4.01 -4.25
C ARG A 330 -2.13 2.69 -3.54
N THR A 331 -2.51 2.75 -2.29
CA THR A 331 -2.83 1.57 -1.48
C THR A 331 -4.21 1.71 -0.87
N PHE A 332 -4.74 0.62 -0.34
CA PHE A 332 -5.99 0.61 0.39
C PHE A 332 -5.73 0.08 1.79
N VAL A 333 -6.00 0.91 2.78
CA VAL A 333 -5.85 0.57 4.20
C VAL A 333 -7.23 0.62 4.84
N GLU A 334 -7.69 -0.47 5.44
CA GLU A 334 -9.02 -0.58 6.05
C GLU A 334 -10.19 -0.17 5.13
N GLY A 335 -9.98 -0.30 3.82
CA GLY A 335 -10.97 0.07 2.82
C GLY A 335 -10.91 1.53 2.35
N ALA A 336 -10.13 2.38 2.99
CA ALA A 336 -9.86 3.74 2.55
C ALA A 336 -8.65 3.79 1.60
N ILE A 337 -8.65 4.79 0.73
CA ILE A 337 -7.50 5.01 -0.16
C ILE A 337 -6.41 5.76 0.61
N VAL A 338 -5.17 5.34 0.41
CA VAL A 338 -3.97 6.05 0.86
C VAL A 338 -3.09 6.28 -0.35
N GLY A 339 -2.90 7.53 -0.68
CA GLY A 339 -2.05 7.95 -1.79
C GLY A 339 -0.67 8.37 -1.31
N THR A 340 0.35 7.98 -2.06
CA THR A 340 1.73 8.35 -1.77
C THR A 340 2.36 8.97 -3.03
N ARG A 341 3.09 10.05 -2.83
CA ARG A 341 3.93 10.69 -3.83
C ARG A 341 5.35 10.74 -3.31
N ILE A 342 6.28 10.17 -4.07
CA ILE A 342 7.71 10.12 -3.75
C ILE A 342 8.46 10.90 -4.81
N GLU A 343 9.24 11.88 -4.39
CA GLU A 343 10.14 12.63 -5.26
C GLU A 343 11.58 12.44 -4.81
N VAL A 344 12.39 12.00 -5.74
CA VAL A 344 13.83 11.78 -5.56
C VAL A 344 14.58 12.85 -6.34
N THR A 345 15.49 13.56 -5.69
CA THR A 345 16.30 14.59 -6.31
C THR A 345 17.77 14.35 -6.02
N SER A 346 18.58 14.18 -7.05
CA SER A 346 20.01 14.21 -6.92
C SER A 346 20.48 15.67 -6.84
N ILE A 347 21.27 15.99 -5.84
CA ILE A 347 21.74 17.34 -5.52
C ILE A 347 23.26 17.36 -5.58
N VAL A 348 23.81 18.32 -6.30
CA VAL A 348 25.25 18.53 -6.40
C VAL A 348 25.58 19.96 -5.98
N PRO A 349 26.22 20.19 -4.82
CA PRO A 349 26.71 21.48 -4.44
C PRO A 349 27.78 21.98 -5.40
N ILE A 350 27.63 23.22 -5.89
CA ILE A 350 28.58 23.89 -6.77
C ILE A 350 29.34 25.01 -6.06
N ASP A 351 28.80 25.49 -4.94
CA ASP A 351 29.44 26.48 -4.08
C ASP A 351 29.74 25.90 -2.68
N SER A 352 30.78 26.44 -2.04
CA SER A 352 31.11 26.10 -0.65
C SER A 352 30.43 27.06 0.33
N GLY A 353 30.15 26.58 1.52
CA GLY A 353 29.53 27.37 2.59
C GLY A 353 28.29 26.69 3.16
N ASN A 354 27.43 27.49 3.77
CA ASN A 354 26.16 27.04 4.31
C ASN A 354 25.06 27.37 3.32
N ILE A 355 24.54 26.33 2.65
CA ILE A 355 23.48 26.47 1.64
C ILE A 355 22.18 26.00 2.27
N VAL A 356 21.14 26.82 2.19
CA VAL A 356 19.84 26.52 2.80
C VAL A 356 18.87 26.02 1.75
N ILE A 357 18.37 24.82 1.96
CA ILE A 357 17.21 24.28 1.24
C ILE A 357 15.97 24.82 1.97
N PRO A 358 15.05 25.50 1.27
CA PRO A 358 13.88 26.08 1.91
C PRO A 358 12.94 25.02 2.47
N GLU A 359 12.09 25.43 3.39
CA GLU A 359 11.03 24.59 3.95
C GLU A 359 10.04 24.17 2.85
N ILE A 360 9.45 22.99 3.03
CA ILE A 360 8.29 22.55 2.27
C ILE A 360 7.09 22.63 3.21
N SER A 361 6.09 23.40 2.85
CA SER A 361 4.84 23.51 3.60
C SER A 361 3.68 23.18 2.68
N ILE A 362 2.93 22.17 3.04
CA ILE A 362 1.74 21.72 2.28
C ILE A 362 0.51 21.98 3.12
N PRO A 363 -0.31 22.98 2.75
CA PRO A 363 -1.60 23.20 3.39
C PRO A 363 -2.60 22.16 2.91
N TRP A 364 -3.47 21.70 3.81
CA TRP A 364 -4.50 20.73 3.53
C TRP A 364 -5.74 20.96 4.40
N TRP A 365 -6.87 20.42 3.99
CA TRP A 365 -8.12 20.49 4.74
C TRP A 365 -8.31 19.22 5.55
N ASN A 366 -8.31 19.36 6.88
CA ASN A 366 -8.62 18.25 7.77
C ASN A 366 -10.14 18.05 7.82
N ILE A 367 -10.60 16.93 7.23
CA ILE A 367 -12.03 16.58 7.14
C ILE A 367 -12.64 16.09 8.46
N GLU A 368 -11.82 15.87 9.51
CA GLU A 368 -12.30 15.46 10.83
C GLU A 368 -12.51 16.68 11.73
N THR A 369 -11.67 17.69 11.59
CA THR A 369 -11.69 18.90 12.43
C THR A 369 -12.33 20.09 11.74
N ASP A 370 -12.60 20.01 10.42
CA ASP A 370 -13.06 21.11 9.57
C ASP A 370 -12.17 22.34 9.66
N GLN A 371 -10.85 22.12 9.57
CA GLN A 371 -9.85 23.18 9.66
C GLN A 371 -8.76 23.03 8.61
N ILE A 372 -8.13 24.18 8.26
CA ILE A 372 -6.90 24.17 7.49
C ILE A 372 -5.77 23.76 8.42
N GLU A 373 -5.02 22.76 8.03
CA GLU A 373 -3.76 22.36 8.65
C GLU A 373 -2.62 22.49 7.65
N ALA A 374 -1.39 22.46 8.11
CA ALA A 374 -0.21 22.44 7.27
C ALA A 374 0.81 21.44 7.79
N THR A 375 1.29 20.58 6.91
CA THR A 375 2.40 19.68 7.20
C THR A 375 3.68 20.26 6.63
N VAL A 376 4.75 20.30 7.43
CA VAL A 376 5.96 21.05 7.13
C VAL A 376 7.21 20.17 7.27
N ILE A 377 8.06 20.20 6.24
CA ILE A 377 9.48 19.83 6.38
C ILE A 377 10.24 21.13 6.58
N PRO A 378 10.93 21.33 7.72
CA PRO A 378 11.67 22.56 8.01
C PRO A 378 12.79 22.80 7.01
N ALA A 379 13.22 24.07 6.88
CA ALA A 379 14.39 24.41 6.09
C ALA A 379 15.63 23.66 6.57
N THR A 380 16.38 23.09 5.65
CA THR A 380 17.57 22.26 5.92
C THR A 380 18.82 22.97 5.45
N SER A 381 19.86 23.02 6.32
CA SER A 381 21.14 23.61 5.99
C SER A 381 22.16 22.54 5.60
N LEU A 382 22.73 22.69 4.41
CA LEU A 382 23.84 21.87 3.93
C LEU A 382 25.17 22.59 4.25
N VAL A 383 26.09 21.88 4.91
CA VAL A 383 27.43 22.40 5.17
C VAL A 383 28.40 21.85 4.13
N VAL A 384 28.86 22.71 3.24
CA VAL A 384 29.66 22.32 2.07
C VAL A 384 31.11 22.89 2.19
N ALA A 385 32.08 22.01 2.31
CA ALA A 385 33.48 22.36 2.31
C ALA A 385 33.99 22.67 0.87
N PRO A 386 34.92 23.60 0.70
CA PRO A 386 35.53 23.84 -0.60
C PRO A 386 36.33 22.63 -1.06
N ILE A 387 36.53 22.53 -2.38
CA ILE A 387 37.47 21.54 -2.94
C ILE A 387 38.86 21.91 -2.48
N THR A 388 39.49 21.09 -1.64
CA THR A 388 40.89 21.18 -1.31
C THR A 388 41.69 20.58 -2.49
N GLY A 389 41.75 21.32 -3.58
CA GLY A 389 42.75 21.10 -4.63
C GLY A 389 43.92 21.98 -4.31
N GLU A 390 45.16 21.44 -4.29
CA GLU A 390 46.33 22.22 -4.56
C GLU A 390 46.09 22.94 -5.89
N ILE A 391 45.91 24.25 -5.86
CA ILE A 391 46.06 25.07 -7.06
C ILE A 391 47.47 24.79 -7.49
N PRO A 392 47.73 24.19 -8.68
CA PRO A 392 49.06 24.11 -9.20
C PRO A 392 49.58 25.56 -9.18
N ALA A 393 50.67 25.78 -8.50
CA ALA A 393 51.24 27.11 -8.39
C ALA A 393 51.21 27.75 -9.78
N GLU A 394 50.54 28.92 -9.88
CA GLU A 394 50.54 29.72 -11.08
C GLU A 394 51.93 29.61 -11.68
N GLN A 395 52.03 29.00 -12.86
CA GLN A 395 53.19 29.18 -13.66
C GLN A 395 53.25 30.69 -13.90
N THR A 396 54.13 31.33 -13.15
CA THR A 396 54.43 32.74 -13.29
C THR A 396 54.69 32.95 -14.76
N VAL A 397 53.75 33.56 -15.45
CA VAL A 397 53.95 33.99 -16.83
C VAL A 397 55.20 34.81 -16.81
N ALA A 398 56.27 34.30 -17.42
CA ALA A 398 57.54 34.98 -17.49
C ALA A 398 57.25 36.41 -17.90
N SER A 399 57.68 37.36 -17.05
CA SER A 399 57.51 38.76 -17.31
C SER A 399 58.07 39.07 -18.68
N THR A 400 57.46 40.01 -19.39
CA THR A 400 57.87 40.44 -20.74
C THR A 400 59.33 40.79 -20.88
N GLU A 401 60.04 41.07 -19.79
CA GLU A 401 61.48 41.29 -19.73
C GLU A 401 62.32 40.06 -20.13
N ASN A 402 61.84 38.83 -19.89
CA ASN A 402 62.59 37.64 -20.30
C ASN A 402 62.38 37.29 -21.78
N LEU A 403 61.37 37.84 -22.44
CA LEU A 403 61.14 37.60 -23.85
C LEU A 403 62.10 38.41 -24.74
N GLU A 404 62.44 39.64 -24.35
CA GLU A 404 63.43 40.46 -25.08
C GLU A 404 64.83 39.88 -25.00
N GLU A 405 65.23 39.31 -23.87
CA GLU A 405 66.53 38.66 -23.70
C GLU A 405 66.63 37.36 -24.52
N LEU A 406 65.57 36.59 -24.65
CA LEU A 406 65.51 35.40 -25.51
C LEU A 406 65.52 35.74 -27.00
N LEU A 407 64.88 36.85 -27.38
CA LEU A 407 64.87 37.32 -28.78
C LEU A 407 66.22 37.86 -29.20
N SER A 408 67.06 38.40 -28.31
CA SER A 408 68.41 38.90 -28.55
C SER A 408 69.43 37.79 -28.81
N GLN A 409 69.09 36.54 -28.51
CA GLN A 409 70.00 35.39 -28.71
C GLN A 409 69.72 34.62 -30.00
N LEU A 410 68.75 35.04 -30.81
CA LEU A 410 68.56 34.41 -32.14
C LEU A 410 69.57 34.86 -33.12
N PRO A 411 70.25 33.94 -33.86
CA PRO A 411 71.21 34.31 -34.87
C PRO A 411 70.54 35.03 -36.05
N ILE A 412 71.08 36.18 -36.41
CA ILE A 412 70.68 36.94 -37.59
C ILE A 412 71.06 36.12 -38.79
N VAL A 413 70.10 35.63 -39.54
CA VAL A 413 70.29 34.96 -40.83
C VAL A 413 70.35 36.07 -41.88
N ASP A 414 71.61 36.45 -42.30
CA ASP A 414 71.81 37.29 -43.45
C ASP A 414 71.43 36.50 -44.73
N GLN A 415 70.78 37.19 -45.64
CA GLN A 415 70.47 36.70 -46.98
C GLN A 415 71.68 36.69 -47.91
#